data_df74491f4712049fe834b054177bfb91
#
_entry.id   df74491f4712049fe834b054177bfb91
#
_cell.length_a   1.000
_cell.length_b   1.000
_cell.length_c   1.000
_cell.angle_alpha   90.00
_cell.angle_beta   90.00
_cell.angle_gamma   90.00
#
_symmetry.space_group_name_H-M   'P 1'
#
loop_
_entity.id
_entity.type
_entity.pdbx_description
1 polymer ?
#
loop_
_entity_poly.entity_id
_entity_poly.type
_entity_poly.pdbx_seq_one_letter_code
_entity_poly.pdbx_strand_id
1 'polypeptide(L)'
;AWVLGLLFPIEMMAKTSCTDNSTRLWYNAPAQQWLEALPIGNSHLGGMVYGGTTDENIQLNEETFWSGGPHNNNSKKSLENLPKVRELIFNGREEEAAALINQTFIPGPHGMRFLPMANLHIKMKNQGKAELFVRELDLKRAITTTSFVLDDVRYTRTTFASLADGVIVCH
;
A
#
# COMPACT_ATOMS: atom_id res chain seq x y z
N ALA A 1 32.00 -66.75 2.46
CA ALA A 1 31.39 -65.82 1.51
C ALA A 1 30.90 -64.59 2.29
N TRP A 2 31.63 -63.50 2.18
CA TRP A 2 31.27 -62.22 2.75
C TRP A 2 30.60 -61.35 1.69
N VAL A 3 29.31 -61.01 1.90
CA VAL A 3 28.60 -60.08 1.05
C VAL A 3 28.76 -58.69 1.65
N LEU A 4 29.58 -57.85 0.94
CA LEU A 4 29.74 -56.45 1.26
C LEU A 4 28.53 -55.69 0.70
N GLY A 5 27.61 -55.24 1.57
CA GLY A 5 26.52 -54.37 1.20
C GLY A 5 27.05 -52.92 1.02
N LEU A 6 27.05 -52.43 -0.22
CA LEU A 6 27.29 -51.05 -0.56
C LEU A 6 26.04 -50.23 -0.18
N LEU A 7 26.13 -49.52 0.93
CA LEU A 7 25.21 -48.44 1.29
C LEU A 7 25.54 -47.22 0.41
N PHE A 8 24.73 -46.97 -0.62
CA PHE A 8 24.73 -45.69 -1.31
C PHE A 8 24.04 -44.65 -0.40
N PRO A 9 24.66 -43.51 -0.09
CA PRO A 9 23.94 -42.43 0.54
C PRO A 9 22.91 -41.87 -0.47
N ILE A 10 21.63 -41.94 -0.13
CA ILE A 10 20.59 -41.21 -0.83
C ILE A 10 20.82 -39.72 -0.49
N GLU A 11 21.55 -39.02 -1.36
CA GLU A 11 21.56 -37.57 -1.34
C GLU A 11 20.11 -37.11 -1.65
N MET A 12 19.42 -36.74 -0.59
CA MET A 12 18.17 -36.06 -0.66
C MET A 12 18.49 -34.65 -1.22
N MET A 13 18.47 -34.53 -2.56
CA MET A 13 18.50 -33.24 -3.23
C MET A 13 17.26 -32.46 -2.75
N ALA A 14 17.49 -31.60 -1.76
CA ALA A 14 16.57 -30.55 -1.44
C ALA A 14 16.38 -29.72 -2.72
N LYS A 15 15.26 -29.88 -3.39
CA LYS A 15 14.82 -28.96 -4.44
C LYS A 15 14.74 -27.59 -3.80
N THR A 16 15.79 -26.81 -3.95
CA THR A 16 15.74 -25.37 -3.72
C THR A 16 14.75 -24.83 -4.75
N SER A 17 13.49 -24.71 -4.37
CA SER A 17 12.54 -23.97 -5.19
C SER A 17 13.10 -22.55 -5.24
N CYS A 18 13.59 -22.17 -6.40
CA CYS A 18 13.90 -20.78 -6.69
C CYS A 18 12.59 -20.01 -6.57
N THR A 19 12.30 -19.49 -5.38
CA THR A 19 11.16 -18.60 -5.19
C THR A 19 11.47 -17.35 -6.00
N ASP A 20 10.71 -17.15 -7.06
CA ASP A 20 10.76 -15.94 -7.88
C ASP A 20 10.42 -14.74 -6.98
N ASN A 21 11.45 -14.09 -6.45
CA ASN A 21 11.32 -12.92 -5.58
C ASN A 21 11.03 -11.63 -6.36
N SER A 22 10.92 -11.70 -7.70
CA SER A 22 10.69 -10.53 -8.55
C SER A 22 9.34 -9.84 -8.30
N THR A 23 8.39 -10.53 -7.63
CA THR A 23 7.05 -10.03 -7.32
C THR A 23 6.79 -9.91 -5.82
N ARG A 24 7.86 -9.83 -5.02
CA ARG A 24 7.76 -9.64 -3.56
C ARG A 24 8.49 -8.40 -3.12
N LEU A 25 7.80 -7.57 -2.35
CA LEU A 25 8.44 -6.52 -1.55
C LEU A 25 8.62 -7.06 -0.14
N TRP A 26 9.80 -6.90 0.45
CA TRP A 26 10.04 -7.37 1.80
C TRP A 26 10.92 -6.41 2.60
N TYR A 27 10.73 -6.39 3.91
CA TYR A 27 11.41 -5.51 4.85
C TYR A 27 11.66 -6.24 6.16
N ASN A 28 12.74 -5.88 6.84
CA ASN A 28 13.15 -6.47 8.12
C ASN A 28 12.80 -5.59 9.34
N ALA A 29 11.99 -4.57 9.15
CA ALA A 29 11.52 -3.67 10.20
C ALA A 29 10.08 -3.22 9.93
N PRO A 30 9.27 -2.91 10.98
CA PRO A 30 7.97 -2.27 10.82
C PRO A 30 8.10 -0.91 10.11
N ALA A 31 7.04 -0.49 9.41
CA ALA A 31 6.95 0.85 8.84
C ALA A 31 6.86 1.91 9.95
N GLN A 32 7.60 3.00 9.79
CA GLN A 32 7.55 4.14 10.68
C GLN A 32 6.67 5.28 10.13
N GLN A 33 6.53 5.31 8.81
CA GLN A 33 5.77 6.33 8.09
C GLN A 33 4.93 5.70 6.98
N TRP A 34 3.96 6.45 6.47
CA TRP A 34 2.99 6.00 5.48
C TRP A 34 3.63 5.44 4.19
N LEU A 35 4.69 6.07 3.71
CA LEU A 35 5.40 5.65 2.48
C LEU A 35 6.10 4.29 2.61
N GLU A 36 6.33 3.81 3.81
CA GLU A 36 6.95 2.52 4.08
C GLU A 36 5.92 1.40 4.27
N ALA A 37 4.64 1.75 4.51
CA ALA A 37 3.58 0.80 4.72
C ALA A 37 3.24 0.01 3.44
N LEU A 38 2.77 -1.22 3.59
CA LEU A 38 2.44 -2.10 2.47
C LEU A 38 0.97 -1.95 2.08
N PRO A 39 0.67 -1.64 0.80
CA PRO A 39 -0.69 -1.44 0.36
C PRO A 39 -1.45 -2.75 0.15
N ILE A 40 -2.73 -2.75 0.51
CA ILE A 40 -3.73 -3.76 0.13
C ILE A 40 -4.98 -3.06 -0.40
N GLY A 41 -5.76 -3.72 -1.26
CA GLY A 41 -6.99 -3.14 -1.77
C GLY A 41 -7.81 -4.10 -2.63
N ASN A 42 -9.12 -3.78 -2.78
CA ASN A 42 -10.07 -4.57 -3.56
C ASN A 42 -10.97 -3.71 -4.48
N SER A 43 -10.49 -2.56 -4.94
CA SER A 43 -11.20 -1.52 -5.68
C SER A 43 -12.09 -0.59 -4.84
N HIS A 44 -12.70 -1.05 -3.75
CA HIS A 44 -13.56 -0.24 -2.87
C HIS A 44 -12.84 0.13 -1.57
N LEU A 45 -12.24 -0.88 -0.92
CA LEU A 45 -11.52 -0.72 0.33
C LEU A 45 -10.02 -0.72 0.07
N GLY A 46 -9.32 0.17 0.76
CA GLY A 46 -7.86 0.24 0.77
C GLY A 46 -7.31 0.19 2.18
N GLY A 47 -6.09 -0.33 2.31
CA GLY A 47 -5.38 -0.33 3.58
C GLY A 47 -3.88 -0.19 3.39
N MET A 48 -3.24 0.55 4.29
CA MET A 48 -1.78 0.64 4.40
C MET A 48 -1.36 -0.08 5.68
N VAL A 49 -0.72 -1.24 5.51
CA VAL A 49 -0.32 -2.15 6.60
C VAL A 49 1.08 -1.81 7.06
N TYR A 50 1.25 -1.39 8.30
CA TYR A 50 2.54 -0.98 8.85
C TYR A 50 3.41 -2.16 9.28
N GLY A 51 2.81 -3.30 9.60
CA GLY A 51 3.53 -4.48 10.04
C GLY A 51 4.07 -4.36 11.46
N GLY A 52 3.34 -3.69 12.34
CA GLY A 52 3.70 -3.60 13.75
C GLY A 52 3.67 -4.96 14.44
N THR A 53 4.48 -5.16 15.48
CA THR A 53 4.53 -6.42 16.21
C THR A 53 3.46 -6.48 17.30
N THR A 54 3.62 -5.73 18.35
CA THR A 54 2.69 -5.67 19.51
C THR A 54 1.57 -4.65 19.33
N ASP A 55 1.75 -3.67 18.47
CA ASP A 55 0.74 -2.69 18.04
C ASP A 55 0.79 -2.61 16.51
N GLU A 56 -0.13 -3.28 15.84
CA GLU A 56 -0.31 -3.16 14.39
C GLU A 56 -1.18 -1.96 14.10
N ASN A 57 -0.77 -1.18 13.13
CA ASN A 57 -1.56 -0.10 12.56
C ASN A 57 -1.91 -0.42 11.10
N ILE A 58 -3.18 -0.40 10.77
CA ILE A 58 -3.66 -0.48 9.39
C ILE A 58 -4.47 0.80 9.12
N GLN A 59 -3.92 1.68 8.30
CA GLN A 59 -4.63 2.88 7.88
C GLN A 59 -5.62 2.52 6.78
N LEU A 60 -6.89 2.70 7.08
CA LEU A 60 -8.00 2.31 6.22
C LEU A 60 -8.48 3.46 5.36
N ASN A 61 -8.94 3.11 4.17
CA ASN A 61 -9.65 4.01 3.29
C ASN A 61 -10.76 3.31 2.50
N GLU A 62 -11.68 4.10 1.94
CA GLU A 62 -12.80 3.64 1.13
C GLU A 62 -12.98 4.63 -0.04
N GLU A 63 -13.29 4.14 -1.24
CA GLU A 63 -13.23 4.89 -2.49
C GLU A 63 -14.17 6.10 -2.56
N THR A 64 -15.30 6.07 -1.84
CA THR A 64 -16.28 7.14 -1.87
C THR A 64 -16.10 8.19 -0.77
N PHE A 65 -15.07 8.01 0.10
CA PHE A 65 -14.85 8.89 1.25
C PHE A 65 -14.18 10.21 0.86
N TRP A 66 -14.97 11.08 0.23
CA TRP A 66 -14.56 12.39 -0.23
C TRP A 66 -15.25 13.52 0.52
N SER A 67 -14.55 14.66 0.70
CA SER A 67 -15.18 15.89 1.21
C SER A 67 -15.99 16.57 0.12
N GLY A 68 -17.10 17.20 0.50
CA GLY A 68 -17.93 18.00 -0.41
C GLY A 68 -19.03 17.21 -1.12
N GLY A 69 -19.63 17.83 -2.13
CA GLY A 69 -20.73 17.27 -2.91
C GLY A 69 -20.64 17.67 -4.39
N PRO A 70 -21.56 17.18 -5.23
CA PRO A 70 -21.60 17.52 -6.64
C PRO A 70 -21.64 19.04 -6.84
N HIS A 71 -20.75 19.58 -7.66
CA HIS A 71 -20.73 21.01 -7.99
C HIS A 71 -20.26 21.21 -9.43
N ASN A 72 -20.58 22.38 -10.00
CA ASN A 72 -20.15 22.72 -11.34
C ASN A 72 -18.78 23.41 -11.33
N ASN A 73 -17.77 22.71 -11.84
CA ASN A 73 -16.40 23.20 -11.94
C ASN A 73 -16.12 24.03 -13.20
N ASN A 74 -17.13 24.26 -14.03
CA ASN A 74 -16.94 25.04 -15.25
C ASN A 74 -16.84 26.54 -14.93
N SER A 75 -15.72 27.16 -15.26
CA SER A 75 -15.56 28.60 -15.16
C SER A 75 -16.13 29.30 -16.39
N LYS A 76 -16.98 30.31 -16.19
CA LYS A 76 -17.46 31.15 -17.28
C LYS A 76 -16.36 31.97 -17.95
N LYS A 77 -15.26 32.21 -17.21
CA LYS A 77 -14.11 33.01 -17.67
C LYS A 77 -13.09 32.20 -18.47
N SER A 78 -13.15 30.88 -18.45
CA SER A 78 -12.12 30.03 -19.09
C SER A 78 -12.08 30.19 -20.60
N LEU A 79 -13.24 30.24 -21.27
CA LEU A 79 -13.30 30.39 -22.71
C LEU A 79 -12.73 31.72 -23.16
N GLU A 80 -13.05 32.82 -22.48
CA GLU A 80 -12.58 34.17 -22.78
C GLU A 80 -11.06 34.30 -22.65
N ASN A 81 -10.47 33.64 -21.67
CA ASN A 81 -9.04 33.71 -21.36
C ASN A 81 -8.21 32.63 -22.08
N LEU A 82 -8.83 31.64 -22.72
CA LEU A 82 -8.12 30.55 -23.39
C LEU A 82 -7.13 31.04 -24.51
N PRO A 83 -7.47 32.03 -25.35
CA PRO A 83 -6.52 32.54 -26.33
C PRO A 83 -5.27 33.14 -25.68
N LYS A 84 -5.44 33.88 -24.57
CA LYS A 84 -4.31 34.50 -23.87
C LYS A 84 -3.42 33.45 -23.18
N VAL A 85 -3.99 32.42 -22.61
CA VAL A 85 -3.21 31.28 -22.05
C VAL A 85 -2.35 30.63 -23.13
N ARG A 86 -2.93 30.35 -24.30
CA ARG A 86 -2.19 29.79 -25.43
C ARG A 86 -1.05 30.69 -25.91
N GLU A 87 -1.31 32.00 -26.05
CA GLU A 87 -0.28 32.99 -26.40
C GLU A 87 0.90 32.96 -25.42
N LEU A 88 0.61 32.93 -24.10
CA LEU A 88 1.63 32.89 -23.09
C LEU A 88 2.49 31.61 -23.15
N ILE A 89 1.85 30.45 -23.36
CA ILE A 89 2.55 29.16 -23.49
C ILE A 89 3.45 29.18 -24.76
N PHE A 90 2.92 29.62 -25.92
CA PHE A 90 3.71 29.65 -27.14
C PHE A 90 4.87 30.66 -27.11
N ASN A 91 4.80 31.65 -26.22
CA ASN A 91 5.88 32.60 -26.00
C ASN A 91 6.84 32.20 -24.87
N GLY A 92 6.73 30.96 -24.33
CA GLY A 92 7.58 30.48 -23.27
C GLY A 92 7.32 31.10 -21.88
N ARG A 93 6.14 31.73 -21.69
CA ARG A 93 5.74 32.42 -20.45
C ARG A 93 4.83 31.49 -19.60
N GLU A 94 5.34 30.32 -19.25
CA GLU A 94 4.53 29.26 -18.63
C GLU A 94 4.05 29.62 -17.22
N GLU A 95 4.86 30.34 -16.43
CA GLU A 95 4.46 30.77 -15.07
C GLU A 95 3.28 31.74 -15.10
N GLU A 96 3.26 32.67 -16.07
CA GLU A 96 2.15 33.60 -16.25
C GLU A 96 0.90 32.90 -16.78
N ALA A 97 1.08 31.89 -17.64
CA ALA A 97 -0.01 31.07 -18.11
C ALA A 97 -0.63 30.29 -16.94
N ALA A 98 0.18 29.69 -16.07
CA ALA A 98 -0.28 28.98 -14.88
C ALA A 98 -1.03 29.91 -13.90
N ALA A 99 -0.52 31.10 -13.67
CA ALA A 99 -1.18 32.11 -12.83
C ALA A 99 -2.55 32.51 -13.40
N LEU A 100 -2.65 32.74 -14.72
CA LEU A 100 -3.89 33.06 -15.39
C LEU A 100 -4.89 31.92 -15.35
N ILE A 101 -4.45 30.69 -15.53
CA ILE A 101 -5.27 29.47 -15.40
C ILE A 101 -5.85 29.37 -13.99
N ASN A 102 -5.03 29.51 -12.97
CA ASN A 102 -5.48 29.42 -11.57
C ASN A 102 -6.51 30.51 -11.23
N GLN A 103 -6.43 31.68 -11.81
CA GLN A 103 -7.39 32.77 -11.59
C GLN A 103 -8.70 32.62 -12.37
N THR A 104 -8.66 32.02 -13.55
CA THR A 104 -9.77 32.10 -14.50
C THR A 104 -10.38 30.75 -14.87
N PHE A 105 -9.66 29.64 -14.78
CA PHE A 105 -10.13 28.30 -15.16
C PHE A 105 -10.59 27.46 -13.99
N ILE A 106 -10.07 27.73 -12.80
CA ILE A 106 -10.36 26.94 -11.59
C ILE A 106 -11.18 27.80 -10.63
N PRO A 107 -12.52 27.78 -10.74
CA PRO A 107 -13.36 28.48 -9.76
C PRO A 107 -13.27 27.77 -8.40
N GLY A 108 -13.15 28.52 -7.32
CA GLY A 108 -13.31 27.97 -5.99
C GLY A 108 -14.77 27.57 -5.67
N PRO A 109 -14.96 26.70 -4.68
CA PRO A 109 -13.97 26.03 -3.85
C PRO A 109 -13.22 24.93 -4.60
N HIS A 110 -11.91 24.85 -4.37
CA HIS A 110 -11.07 23.85 -5.00
C HIS A 110 -11.47 22.47 -4.56
N GLY A 111 -12.03 21.68 -5.44
CA GLY A 111 -12.21 20.24 -5.47
C GLY A 111 -12.69 19.56 -4.18
N MET A 112 -13.25 18.42 -4.37
CA MET A 112 -13.46 17.46 -3.29
C MET A 112 -12.11 16.84 -2.94
N ARG A 113 -11.84 16.69 -1.65
CA ARG A 113 -10.62 16.04 -1.17
C ARG A 113 -10.94 14.62 -0.77
N PHE A 114 -10.09 13.69 -1.17
CA PHE A 114 -10.11 12.34 -0.63
C PHE A 114 -9.66 12.40 0.83
N LEU A 115 -10.43 11.80 1.73
CA LEU A 115 -10.18 11.87 3.16
C LEU A 115 -9.66 10.54 3.69
N PRO A 116 -8.72 10.54 4.65
CA PRO A 116 -8.39 9.32 5.39
C PRO A 116 -9.60 8.90 6.24
N MET A 117 -9.96 7.62 6.17
CA MET A 117 -11.16 7.12 6.85
C MET A 117 -10.89 6.85 8.34
N ALA A 118 -9.94 5.96 8.64
CA ALA A 118 -9.64 5.56 10.00
C ALA A 118 -8.29 4.82 10.10
N ASN A 119 -7.80 4.67 11.33
CA ASN A 119 -6.71 3.74 11.66
C ASN A 119 -7.27 2.59 12.51
N LEU A 120 -7.02 1.36 12.08
CA LEU A 120 -7.28 0.18 12.86
C LEU A 120 -6.02 -0.21 13.64
N HIS A 121 -6.10 -0.19 14.97
CA HIS A 121 -5.03 -0.65 15.84
C HIS A 121 -5.35 -2.02 16.42
N ILE A 122 -4.44 -2.99 16.24
CA ILE A 122 -4.53 -4.33 16.81
C ILE A 122 -3.42 -4.46 17.85
N LYS A 123 -3.79 -4.40 19.15
CA LYS A 123 -2.84 -4.45 20.25
C LYS A 123 -2.76 -5.84 20.84
N MET A 124 -1.55 -6.38 20.95
CA MET A 124 -1.27 -7.63 21.63
C MET A 124 -0.99 -7.37 23.11
N LYS A 125 -1.31 -8.36 23.96
CA LYS A 125 -1.04 -8.25 25.40
C LYS A 125 0.45 -8.35 25.73
N ASN A 126 1.20 -9.13 24.94
CA ASN A 126 2.63 -9.35 25.13
C ASN A 126 3.41 -8.09 24.72
N GLN A 127 4.37 -7.67 25.54
CA GLN A 127 5.15 -6.44 25.36
C GLN A 127 6.66 -6.73 25.17
N GLY A 128 7.03 -7.97 24.85
CA GLY A 128 8.41 -8.39 24.65
C GLY A 128 9.06 -7.76 23.40
N LYS A 129 10.36 -7.93 23.25
CA LYS A 129 11.10 -7.54 22.05
C LYS A 129 10.92 -8.58 20.97
N ALA A 130 10.40 -8.21 19.83
CA ALA A 130 10.26 -9.11 18.69
C ALA A 130 11.62 -9.37 18.03
N GLU A 131 11.85 -10.62 17.63
CA GLU A 131 13.02 -11.10 16.91
C GLU A 131 12.60 -11.75 15.58
N LEU A 132 13.57 -11.98 14.68
CA LEU A 132 13.35 -12.64 13.37
C LEU A 132 12.19 -12.01 12.58
N PHE A 133 12.13 -10.68 12.62
CA PHE A 133 11.07 -9.91 12.00
C PHE A 133 11.20 -9.87 10.47
N VAL A 134 10.11 -10.16 9.78
CA VAL A 134 9.97 -9.94 8.33
C VAL A 134 8.54 -9.50 8.04
N ARG A 135 8.37 -8.48 7.23
CA ARG A 135 7.11 -8.15 6.57
C ARG A 135 7.28 -8.17 5.07
N GLU A 136 6.29 -8.68 4.38
CA GLU A 136 6.32 -8.81 2.92
C GLU A 136 4.96 -8.52 2.28
N LEU A 137 4.99 -8.10 1.02
CA LEU A 137 3.84 -8.03 0.12
C LEU A 137 4.10 -8.94 -1.08
N ASP A 138 3.26 -9.94 -1.24
CA ASP A 138 3.19 -10.78 -2.44
C ASP A 138 2.29 -10.09 -3.47
N LEU A 139 2.90 -9.50 -4.50
CA LEU A 139 2.19 -8.75 -5.54
C LEU A 139 1.30 -9.64 -6.42
N LYS A 140 1.63 -10.93 -6.57
CA LYS A 140 0.81 -11.87 -7.36
C LYS A 140 -0.50 -12.21 -6.64
N ARG A 141 -0.45 -12.29 -5.30
CA ARG A 141 -1.58 -12.68 -4.47
C ARG A 141 -2.29 -11.48 -3.84
N ALA A 142 -1.67 -10.29 -3.89
CA ALA A 142 -2.11 -9.07 -3.20
C ALA A 142 -2.29 -9.29 -1.68
N ILE A 143 -1.34 -9.99 -1.06
CA ILE A 143 -1.38 -10.36 0.35
C ILE A 143 -0.15 -9.80 1.06
N THR A 144 -0.34 -9.12 2.19
CA THR A 144 0.74 -8.78 3.11
C THR A 144 0.88 -9.85 4.19
N THR A 145 2.12 -10.14 4.57
CA THR A 145 2.44 -11.04 5.68
C THR A 145 3.46 -10.38 6.59
N THR A 146 3.18 -10.35 7.89
CA THR A 146 4.13 -9.93 8.94
C THR A 146 4.43 -11.13 9.82
N SER A 147 5.70 -11.52 9.93
CA SER A 147 6.15 -12.65 10.75
C SER A 147 7.24 -12.19 11.72
N PHE A 148 7.15 -12.62 12.96
CA PHE A 148 8.14 -12.35 14.01
C PHE A 148 8.08 -13.41 15.11
N VAL A 149 9.09 -13.45 15.95
CA VAL A 149 9.14 -14.29 17.16
C VAL A 149 9.06 -13.37 18.37
N LEU A 150 8.21 -13.70 19.33
CA LEU A 150 8.04 -12.99 20.58
C LEU A 150 7.84 -14.02 21.69
N ASP A 151 8.68 -13.98 22.72
CA ASP A 151 8.66 -14.94 23.86
C ASP A 151 8.69 -16.42 23.36
N ASP A 152 9.61 -16.74 22.44
CA ASP A 152 9.79 -18.04 21.78
C ASP A 152 8.57 -18.53 20.95
N VAL A 153 7.55 -17.70 20.77
CA VAL A 153 6.38 -17.99 19.95
C VAL A 153 6.49 -17.26 18.62
N ARG A 154 6.31 -18.00 17.52
CA ARG A 154 6.24 -17.39 16.19
C ARG A 154 4.82 -16.90 15.91
N TYR A 155 4.72 -15.64 15.59
CA TYR A 155 3.50 -14.99 15.12
C TYR A 155 3.59 -14.77 13.62
N THR A 156 2.49 -15.03 12.94
CA THR A 156 2.34 -14.70 11.52
C THR A 156 0.98 -14.05 11.34
N ARG A 157 0.99 -12.83 10.82
CA ARG A 157 -0.22 -12.08 10.52
C ARG A 157 -0.32 -11.90 9.01
N THR A 158 -1.41 -12.35 8.43
CA THR A 158 -1.70 -12.23 7.01
C THR A 158 -2.84 -11.24 6.83
N THR A 159 -2.65 -10.22 5.97
CA THR A 159 -3.68 -9.20 5.73
C THR A 159 -3.91 -9.04 4.23
N PHE A 160 -5.16 -9.02 3.83
CA PHE A 160 -5.57 -8.82 2.42
C PHE A 160 -6.97 -8.21 2.34
N ALA A 161 -7.31 -7.65 1.19
CA ALA A 161 -8.66 -7.17 0.89
C ALA A 161 -9.35 -8.16 -0.07
N SER A 162 -10.46 -8.77 0.39
CA SER A 162 -11.27 -9.67 -0.44
C SER A 162 -12.14 -8.87 -1.39
N LEU A 163 -12.01 -9.15 -2.70
CA LEU A 163 -12.88 -8.55 -3.71
C LEU A 163 -14.29 -9.19 -3.68
N ALA A 164 -14.35 -10.51 -3.45
CA ALA A 164 -15.60 -11.25 -3.48
C ALA A 164 -16.53 -10.90 -2.30
N ASP A 165 -15.93 -10.68 -1.11
CA ASP A 165 -16.69 -10.44 0.11
C ASP A 165 -16.79 -8.95 0.48
N GLY A 166 -16.01 -8.08 -0.18
CA GLY A 166 -15.99 -6.65 0.10
C GLY A 166 -15.47 -6.29 1.50
N VAL A 167 -14.49 -7.06 2.01
CA VAL A 167 -13.92 -6.88 3.36
C VAL A 167 -12.40 -6.88 3.36
N ILE A 168 -11.80 -6.30 4.40
CA ILE A 168 -10.39 -6.50 4.73
C ILE A 168 -10.30 -7.59 5.78
N VAL A 169 -9.47 -8.59 5.53
CA VAL A 169 -9.22 -9.72 6.42
C VAL A 169 -7.84 -9.58 7.03
N CYS A 170 -7.75 -9.73 8.33
CA CYS A 170 -6.51 -9.83 9.11
C CYS A 170 -6.56 -11.11 9.94
N HIS A 171 -5.69 -12.06 9.61
CA HIS A 171 -5.62 -13.38 10.22
C HIS A 171 -4.28 -13.60 10.89
#